data_cfd9bab179e67da04b3256a0da2d0b2c
#
_entry.id   cfd9bab179e67da04b3256a0da2d0b2c
#
_cell.length_a   1.000
_cell.length_b   1.000
_cell.length_c   1.000
_cell.angle_alpha   90.00
_cell.angle_beta   90.00
_cell.angle_gamma   90.00
#
_symmetry.space_group_name_H-M   'P 1'
#
loop_
_entity.id
_entity.type
_entity.pdbx_description
1 polymer ?
#
loop_
_entity_poly.entity_id
_entity_poly.type
_entity_poly.pdbx_seq_one_letter_code
_entity_poly.pdbx_strand_id
1 'polypeptide(L)'
;EADAGTTSMGRTAVDNETVRTIFVIRPDKRIGLYLTYPMATGRNFLEILRAIDSMQLTAKHKVATPANWKKGEDVVILPAIKDDEAKKIYPDGWETVKPYLRKVPDPSK
;
A
#
# COMPACT_ATOMS: atom_id res chain seq x y z
N GLU A 1 -22.00 12.53 0.44
CA GLU A 1 -22.56 12.41 0.82
C GLU A 1 -23.24 13.08 1.46
N ALA A 2 -23.84 13.36 1.62
CA ALA A 2 -24.46 13.91 2.04
C ALA A 2 -25.14 14.43 2.63
N ASP A 3 -25.66 14.71 3.02
CA ASP A 3 -26.25 15.20 3.50
C ASP A 3 -27.22 15.26 4.13
N ALA A 4 -27.61 14.84 4.14
CA ALA A 4 -28.81 14.57 4.71
C ALA A 4 -28.91 15.08 6.07
N GLY A 5 -29.86 15.29 6.66
CA GLY A 5 -29.99 15.83 7.96
C GLY A 5 -28.72 16.51 8.46
N THR A 6 -28.77 17.67 8.91
CA THR A 6 -27.60 18.39 9.36
C THR A 6 -27.68 18.74 10.81
N THR A 7 -26.51 18.85 11.45
CA THR A 7 -26.41 19.36 12.78
C THR A 7 -26.41 20.88 12.76
N SER A 8 -26.31 21.48 13.92
CA SER A 8 -26.23 22.93 14.01
C SER A 8 -25.03 23.48 13.26
N MET A 9 -24.02 22.67 13.07
CA MET A 9 -22.84 23.06 12.28
C MET A 9 -22.98 22.66 10.82
N GLY A 10 -24.18 22.22 10.42
CA GLY A 10 -24.37 21.74 9.06
C GLY A 10 -23.81 20.36 8.80
N ARG A 11 -23.51 19.62 9.84
CA ARG A 11 -22.86 18.32 9.71
C ARG A 11 -23.63 17.26 10.45
N THR A 12 -23.64 16.08 9.88
CA THR A 12 -24.26 14.90 10.47
C THR A 12 -23.17 13.89 10.82
N ALA A 13 -23.56 12.79 11.43
CA ALA A 13 -22.61 11.70 11.67
C ALA A 13 -22.02 11.19 10.36
N VAL A 14 -22.82 11.18 9.28
CA VAL A 14 -22.32 10.78 7.96
C VAL A 14 -21.27 11.75 7.46
N ASP A 15 -21.52 13.05 7.61
CA ASP A 15 -20.53 14.06 7.22
C ASP A 15 -19.24 13.90 8.02
N ASN A 16 -19.36 13.63 9.31
CA ASN A 16 -18.19 13.48 10.17
C ASN A 16 -17.38 12.23 9.79
N GLU A 17 -17.99 11.23 9.17
CA GLU A 17 -17.24 10.06 8.74
C GLU A 17 -16.18 10.42 7.72
N THR A 18 -16.40 11.46 6.91
CA THR A 18 -15.44 11.86 5.90
C THR A 18 -14.15 12.41 6.51
N VAL A 19 -14.22 12.95 7.73
CA VAL A 19 -12.99 13.42 8.41
C VAL A 19 -12.15 12.26 8.91
N ARG A 20 -12.68 11.05 8.86
CA ARG A 20 -11.96 9.85 9.27
C ARG A 20 -11.16 9.24 8.11
N THR A 21 -11.16 9.89 6.96
CA THR A 21 -10.46 9.40 5.79
C THR A 21 -9.03 9.94 5.78
N ILE A 22 -8.10 9.04 5.54
CA ILE A 22 -6.69 9.38 5.41
C ILE A 22 -6.32 9.20 3.95
N PHE A 23 -5.69 10.21 3.36
CA PHE A 23 -5.23 10.15 1.99
C PHE A 23 -3.70 10.12 1.96
N VAL A 24 -3.13 9.24 1.13
CA VAL A 24 -1.70 9.26 0.86
C VAL A 24 -1.53 9.80 -0.55
N ILE A 25 -0.88 10.95 -0.66
CA ILE A 25 -0.70 11.64 -1.93
C ILE A 25 0.69 11.31 -2.46
N ARG A 26 0.74 10.82 -3.70
CA ARG A 26 2.02 10.51 -4.34
C ARG A 26 2.73 11.78 -4.78
N PRO A 27 4.03 11.70 -5.07
CA PRO A 27 4.77 12.87 -5.56
C PRO A 27 4.19 13.50 -6.82
N ASP A 28 3.48 12.72 -7.65
CA ASP A 28 2.83 13.24 -8.86
C ASP A 28 1.50 13.92 -8.53
N LYS A 29 1.20 14.10 -7.24
CA LYS A 29 0.01 14.78 -6.72
C LYS A 29 -1.28 14.00 -6.95
N ARG A 30 -1.17 12.71 -7.23
CA ARG A 30 -2.33 11.82 -7.34
C ARG A 30 -2.50 11.02 -6.07
N ILE A 31 -3.75 10.67 -5.77
CA ILE A 31 -4.04 9.83 -4.62
C ILE A 31 -3.54 8.41 -4.89
N GLY A 32 -2.64 7.93 -4.03
CA GLY A 32 -2.12 6.57 -4.15
C GLY A 32 -2.88 5.57 -3.32
N LEU A 33 -3.45 6.05 -2.21
CA LEU A 33 -4.17 5.18 -1.29
C LEU A 33 -5.05 6.06 -0.42
N TYR A 34 -6.20 5.53 -0.01
CA TYR A 34 -6.97 6.19 1.04
C TYR A 34 -7.64 5.13 1.92
N LEU A 35 -7.82 5.50 3.17
CA LEU A 35 -8.44 4.64 4.18
C LEU A 35 -9.49 5.45 4.91
N THR A 36 -10.68 4.89 5.05
CA THR A 36 -11.75 5.51 5.81
C THR A 36 -12.08 4.64 7.01
N TYR A 37 -12.03 5.24 8.19
CA TYR A 37 -12.33 4.53 9.43
C TYR A 37 -13.71 4.92 9.93
N PRO A 38 -14.47 3.97 10.50
CA PRO A 38 -15.71 4.32 11.17
C PRO A 38 -15.45 5.20 12.38
N MET A 39 -16.47 5.91 12.82
CA MET A 39 -16.31 6.83 13.96
C MET A 39 -15.81 6.12 15.22
N ALA A 40 -16.19 4.87 15.41
CA ALA A 40 -15.86 4.14 16.64
C ALA A 40 -14.48 3.46 16.56
N THR A 41 -13.79 3.53 15.42
CA THR A 41 -12.54 2.81 15.23
C THR A 41 -11.37 3.78 15.18
N GLY A 42 -10.41 3.60 16.10
CA GLY A 42 -9.20 4.40 16.08
C GLY A 42 -8.31 4.03 14.90
N ARG A 43 -7.51 5.00 14.45
CA ARG A 43 -6.62 4.78 13.32
C ARG A 43 -5.44 3.91 13.71
N ASN A 44 -4.97 3.11 12.76
CA ASN A 44 -3.74 2.33 12.95
C ASN A 44 -2.63 3.03 12.17
N PHE A 45 -1.84 3.85 12.87
CA PHE A 45 -0.78 4.61 12.22
C PHE A 45 0.35 3.73 11.72
N LEU A 46 0.58 2.58 12.38
CA LEU A 46 1.61 1.64 11.91
C LEU A 46 1.23 1.07 10.55
N GLU A 47 -0.06 0.80 10.33
CA GLU A 47 -0.51 0.31 9.03
C GLU A 47 -0.35 1.39 7.96
N ILE A 48 -0.61 2.65 8.31
CA ILE A 48 -0.44 3.75 7.35
C ILE A 48 1.02 3.85 6.95
N LEU A 49 1.94 3.75 7.91
CA LEU A 49 3.37 3.79 7.62
C LEU A 49 3.81 2.58 6.81
N ARG A 50 3.29 1.40 7.13
CA ARG A 50 3.58 0.19 6.37
C ARG A 50 3.16 0.36 4.90
N ALA A 51 1.97 0.90 4.67
CA ALA A 51 1.48 1.12 3.31
C ALA A 51 2.35 2.13 2.57
N ILE A 52 2.79 3.19 3.25
CA ILE A 52 3.68 4.18 2.62
C ILE A 52 5.02 3.54 2.26
N ASP A 53 5.59 2.74 3.17
CA ASP A 53 6.84 2.02 2.89
C ASP A 53 6.69 1.13 1.67
N SER A 54 5.56 0.42 1.57
CA SER A 54 5.28 -0.43 0.42
C SER A 54 5.17 0.39 -0.86
N MET A 55 4.47 1.51 -0.81
CA MET A 55 4.29 2.37 -1.98
C MET A 55 5.62 2.93 -2.48
N GLN A 56 6.48 3.33 -1.56
CA GLN A 56 7.80 3.85 -1.93
C GLN A 56 8.68 2.77 -2.54
N LEU A 57 8.64 1.57 -1.97
CA LEU A 57 9.43 0.44 -2.47
C LEU A 57 8.95 0.04 -3.88
N THR A 58 7.65 -0.10 -4.06
CA THR A 58 7.11 -0.54 -5.34
C THR A 58 7.20 0.53 -6.42
N ALA A 59 7.37 1.79 -6.04
CA ALA A 59 7.60 2.85 -7.01
C ALA A 59 9.02 2.81 -7.57
N LYS A 60 9.98 2.27 -6.80
CA LYS A 60 11.38 2.21 -7.21
C LYS A 60 11.78 0.87 -7.82
N HIS A 61 11.11 -0.20 -7.40
CA HIS A 61 11.48 -1.56 -7.79
C HIS A 61 10.26 -2.27 -8.37
N LYS A 62 10.47 -3.18 -9.29
CA LYS A 62 9.38 -3.90 -9.95
C LYS A 62 8.99 -5.11 -9.12
N VAL A 63 8.47 -4.84 -7.93
CA VAL A 63 8.06 -5.86 -6.98
C VAL A 63 6.70 -5.51 -6.41
N ALA A 64 6.09 -6.46 -5.73
CA ALA A 64 4.86 -6.26 -4.97
C ALA A 64 5.11 -6.75 -3.55
N THR A 65 4.45 -6.10 -2.58
CA THR A 65 4.57 -6.52 -1.20
C THR A 65 3.44 -7.49 -0.88
N PRO A 66 3.74 -8.63 -0.26
CA PRO A 66 2.70 -9.59 0.10
C PRO A 66 1.88 -9.11 1.29
N ALA A 67 0.80 -9.85 1.57
CA ALA A 67 -0.04 -9.54 2.72
C ALA A 67 0.81 -9.54 4.00
N ASN A 68 0.52 -8.59 4.86
CA ASN A 68 1.19 -8.43 6.16
C ASN A 68 2.68 -8.12 6.06
N TRP A 69 3.16 -7.74 4.89
CA TRP A 69 4.57 -7.41 4.68
C TRP A 69 4.98 -6.24 5.58
N LYS A 70 6.18 -6.33 6.12
CA LYS A 70 6.82 -5.23 6.84
C LYS A 70 8.14 -4.90 6.18
N LYS A 71 8.55 -3.64 6.29
CA LYS A 71 9.78 -3.17 5.69
C LYS A 71 10.96 -4.07 6.05
N GLY A 72 11.69 -4.51 5.04
CA GLY A 72 12.82 -5.40 5.22
C GLY A 72 12.52 -6.86 4.93
N GLU A 73 11.25 -7.25 4.90
CA GLU A 73 10.86 -8.62 4.61
C GLU A 73 10.88 -8.89 3.12
N ASP A 74 10.82 -10.17 2.75
CA ASP A 74 10.85 -10.58 1.35
C ASP A 74 9.67 -10.00 0.58
N VAL A 75 9.88 -9.75 -0.70
CA VAL A 75 8.86 -9.23 -1.60
C VAL A 75 8.68 -10.20 -2.76
N VAL A 76 7.71 -9.92 -3.61
CA VAL A 76 7.34 -10.77 -4.74
C VAL A 76 7.71 -10.05 -6.02
N ILE A 77 8.39 -10.76 -6.93
CA ILE A 77 8.70 -10.20 -8.25
C ILE A 77 7.38 -10.12 -9.03
N LEU A 78 7.17 -8.99 -9.72
CA LEU A 78 5.94 -8.81 -10.49
C LEU A 78 5.82 -9.91 -11.56
N PRO A 79 4.64 -10.52 -11.71
CA PRO A 79 4.46 -11.57 -12.72
C PRO A 79 4.75 -11.10 -14.14
N ALA A 80 4.63 -9.81 -14.42
CA ALA A 80 4.91 -9.26 -15.75
C ALA A 80 6.39 -9.35 -16.11
N ILE A 81 7.28 -9.52 -15.11
CA ILE A 81 8.71 -9.62 -15.36
C ILE A 81 9.05 -11.08 -15.63
N LYS A 82 9.57 -11.36 -16.81
CA LYS A 82 9.96 -12.70 -17.20
C LYS A 82 11.25 -13.10 -16.50
N ASP A 83 11.52 -14.41 -16.44
CA ASP A 83 12.70 -14.92 -15.76
C ASP A 83 14.01 -14.35 -16.32
N ASP A 84 14.10 -14.15 -17.64
CA ASP A 84 15.31 -13.60 -18.25
C ASP A 84 15.59 -12.20 -17.71
N GLU A 85 14.55 -11.36 -17.65
CA GLU A 85 14.69 -10.00 -17.12
C GLU A 85 14.94 -10.03 -15.63
N ALA A 86 14.28 -10.93 -14.92
CA ALA A 86 14.44 -11.06 -13.48
C ALA A 86 15.87 -11.45 -13.12
N LYS A 87 16.51 -12.30 -13.92
CA LYS A 87 17.89 -12.69 -13.67
C LYS A 87 18.86 -11.52 -13.80
N LYS A 88 18.56 -10.57 -14.67
CA LYS A 88 19.37 -9.36 -14.81
C LYS A 88 19.25 -8.45 -13.60
N ILE A 89 18.05 -8.40 -13.01
CA ILE A 89 17.78 -7.54 -11.85
C ILE A 89 18.24 -8.23 -10.57
N TYR A 90 18.04 -9.53 -10.47
CA TYR A 90 18.35 -10.31 -9.27
C TYR A 90 19.30 -11.44 -9.62
N PRO A 91 20.59 -11.13 -9.87
CA PRO A 91 21.56 -12.15 -10.29
C PRO A 91 21.79 -13.25 -9.27
N ASP A 92 21.50 -12.98 -8.00
CA ASP A 92 21.63 -13.99 -6.94
C ASP A 92 20.45 -14.94 -6.90
N GLY A 93 19.44 -14.72 -7.75
CA GLY A 93 18.31 -15.62 -7.85
C GLY A 93 17.17 -15.23 -6.91
N TRP A 94 16.21 -16.11 -6.83
CA TRP A 94 15.01 -15.92 -6.01
C TRP A 94 14.43 -17.28 -5.67
N GLU A 95 13.48 -17.28 -4.73
CA GLU A 95 12.77 -18.50 -4.36
C GLU A 95 11.46 -18.59 -5.16
N THR A 96 11.29 -19.66 -5.92
CA THR A 96 10.06 -19.88 -6.68
C THR A 96 9.11 -20.73 -5.84
N VAL A 97 8.06 -20.09 -5.29
CA VAL A 97 7.02 -20.81 -4.56
C VAL A 97 6.05 -21.42 -5.55
N LYS A 98 5.68 -20.65 -6.56
CA LYS A 98 4.86 -21.05 -7.70
C LYS A 98 5.35 -20.30 -8.92
N PRO A 99 5.00 -20.74 -10.15
CA PRO A 99 5.48 -20.03 -11.34
C PRO A 99 5.17 -18.53 -11.33
N TYR A 100 4.07 -18.13 -10.67
CA TYR A 100 3.69 -16.73 -10.58
C TYR A 100 4.03 -16.11 -9.22
N LEU A 101 4.72 -16.85 -8.34
CA LEU A 101 5.01 -16.37 -6.98
C LEU A 101 6.50 -16.59 -6.69
N ARG A 102 7.31 -15.60 -7.07
CA ARG A 102 8.76 -15.62 -6.90
C ARG A 102 9.15 -14.62 -5.85
N LYS A 103 9.77 -15.09 -4.78
CA LYS A 103 10.13 -14.25 -3.63
C LYS A 103 11.60 -13.87 -3.68
N VAL A 104 11.89 -12.64 -3.36
CA VAL A 104 13.26 -12.15 -3.27
C VAL A 104 13.37 -11.29 -2.02
N PRO A 105 14.59 -11.15 -1.46
CA PRO A 105 14.79 -10.21 -0.36
C PRO A 105 14.46 -8.79 -0.80
N ASP A 106 14.12 -7.95 0.19
CA ASP A 106 13.80 -6.55 -0.04
C ASP A 106 14.96 -5.87 -0.78
N PRO A 107 14.76 -5.39 -2.02
CA PRO A 107 15.85 -4.81 -2.80
C PRO A 107 16.33 -3.46 -2.28
N SER A 108 15.62 -2.87 -1.34
CA SER A 108 16.04 -1.60 -0.75
C SER A 108 16.98 -1.79 0.43
N LYS A 109 17.20 -3.03 0.85
CA LYS A 109 18.12 -3.33 1.96
C LYS A 109 19.56 -3.13 1.57
#